data_17dc367fbec20d24b3cb86c024e49d18
#
_entry.id   17dc367fbec20d24b3cb86c024e49d18
#
_cell.length_a   1.000
_cell.length_b   1.000
_cell.length_c   1.000
_cell.angle_alpha   90.00
_cell.angle_beta   90.00
_cell.angle_gamma   90.00
#
_symmetry.space_group_name_H-M   'P 1'
#
loop_
_entity.id
_entity.type
_entity.pdbx_description
1 polymer ?
#
loop_
_entity_poly.entity_id
_entity_poly.type
_entity_poly.pdbx_seq_one_letter_code
_entity_poly.pdbx_strand_id
1 'polypeptide(L)'
;MKISMKAEGTEKVKALLKELGDKSEGVAKRGLYEGAGVIADRLKAAAETIKTEEFRGKRESRKPSPEEKAIVVDAKVGIAKFKTTRTKVNTSIGYRNAGYATLGSKRVPVPKIVNAINSGTSFMPKQPFIRRAASKAKAASTQAIVDRIEADLNEITGGK
;
A
#
# COMPACT_ATOMS: atom_id res chain seq x y z
N MET A 1 14.76 55.33 5.40
CA MET A 1 15.86 54.45 5.78
C MET A 1 15.58 53.08 5.18
N LYS A 2 16.29 52.66 4.14
CA LYS A 2 16.14 51.31 3.54
C LYS A 2 17.18 50.42 4.14
N ILE A 3 16.78 49.46 4.96
CA ILE A 3 17.67 48.43 5.52
C ILE A 3 17.68 47.31 4.46
N SER A 4 18.76 47.19 3.70
CA SER A 4 18.99 46.02 2.82
C SER A 4 19.78 45.01 3.66
N MET A 5 19.10 43.94 4.13
CA MET A 5 19.80 42.78 4.63
C MET A 5 20.27 41.94 3.44
N LYS A 6 21.57 41.91 3.17
CA LYS A 6 22.22 40.90 2.36
C LYS A 6 22.47 39.69 3.24
N ALA A 7 21.66 38.67 3.14
CA ALA A 7 21.94 37.39 3.79
C ALA A 7 23.07 36.69 3.00
N GLU A 8 24.28 36.70 3.51
CA GLU A 8 25.35 35.82 3.04
C GLU A 8 24.91 34.38 3.29
N GLY A 9 24.81 33.58 2.22
CA GLY A 9 24.32 32.19 2.26
C GLY A 9 23.10 31.91 1.41
N THR A 10 22.45 32.95 0.84
CA THR A 10 21.27 32.78 -0.01
C THR A 10 21.54 31.89 -1.23
N GLU A 11 22.73 31.94 -1.81
CA GLU A 11 23.08 31.10 -2.97
C GLU A 11 23.22 29.62 -2.59
N LYS A 12 23.78 29.29 -1.42
CA LYS A 12 23.84 27.91 -0.90
C LYS A 12 22.43 27.40 -0.60
N VAL A 13 21.59 28.21 0.03
CA VAL A 13 20.19 27.85 0.32
C VAL A 13 19.40 27.66 -0.95
N LYS A 14 19.55 28.53 -1.95
CA LYS A 14 18.89 28.36 -3.26
C LYS A 14 19.37 27.11 -3.99
N ALA A 15 20.66 26.79 -3.94
CA ALA A 15 21.20 25.58 -4.55
C ALA A 15 20.63 24.32 -3.88
N LEU A 16 20.57 24.28 -2.55
CA LEU A 16 19.97 23.18 -1.80
C LEU A 16 18.47 23.03 -2.08
N LEU A 17 17.72 24.13 -2.13
CA LEU A 17 16.29 24.10 -2.47
C LEU A 17 16.05 23.62 -3.90
N LYS A 18 16.92 24.00 -4.84
CA LYS A 18 16.85 23.50 -6.22
C LYS A 18 17.16 22.01 -6.29
N GLU A 19 18.24 21.58 -5.66
CA GLU A 19 18.63 20.16 -5.59
C GLU A 19 17.54 19.31 -4.93
N LEU A 20 16.94 19.81 -3.84
CA LEU A 20 15.81 19.16 -3.19
C LEU A 20 14.59 19.11 -4.12
N GLY A 21 14.31 20.19 -4.86
CA GLY A 21 13.24 20.23 -5.85
C GLY A 21 13.41 19.17 -6.94
N ASP A 22 14.61 19.05 -7.49
CA ASP A 22 14.93 18.07 -8.55
C ASP A 22 14.86 16.62 -8.02
N LYS A 23 15.21 16.39 -6.76
CA LYS A 23 15.15 15.06 -6.10
C LYS A 23 13.83 14.75 -5.38
N SER A 24 12.98 15.74 -5.18
CA SER A 24 11.77 15.64 -4.32
C SER A 24 10.81 14.52 -4.75
N GLU A 25 10.64 14.32 -6.05
CA GLU A 25 9.80 13.24 -6.57
C GLU A 25 10.38 11.86 -6.22
N GLY A 26 11.70 11.70 -6.32
CA GLY A 26 12.39 10.47 -5.94
C GLY A 26 12.26 10.17 -4.46
N VAL A 27 12.47 11.16 -3.61
CA VAL A 27 12.30 11.07 -2.14
C VAL A 27 10.85 10.67 -1.80
N ALA A 28 9.87 11.35 -2.39
CA ALA A 28 8.47 11.03 -2.17
C ALA A 28 8.10 9.60 -2.61
N LYS A 29 8.62 9.14 -3.74
CA LYS A 29 8.39 7.77 -4.23
C LYS A 29 8.99 6.73 -3.30
N ARG A 30 10.22 6.92 -2.80
CA ARG A 30 10.85 6.00 -1.86
C ARG A 30 10.09 5.95 -0.54
N GLY A 31 9.75 7.10 0.03
CA GLY A 31 8.93 7.16 1.24
C GLY A 31 7.59 6.42 1.07
N LEU A 32 6.86 6.70 -0.02
CA LEU A 32 5.60 6.01 -0.31
C LEU A 32 5.79 4.50 -0.52
N TYR A 33 6.91 4.06 -1.08
CA TYR A 33 7.19 2.64 -1.26
C TYR A 33 7.36 1.93 0.08
N GLU A 34 8.10 2.51 1.03
CA GLU A 34 8.26 1.98 2.38
C GLU A 34 6.91 1.89 3.12
N GLY A 35 6.14 2.98 3.10
CA GLY A 35 4.79 2.96 3.71
C GLY A 35 3.84 1.98 3.04
N ALA A 36 3.96 1.78 1.72
CA ALA A 36 3.20 0.79 0.98
C ALA A 36 3.59 -0.65 1.37
N GLY A 37 4.86 -0.91 1.65
CA GLY A 37 5.36 -2.18 2.17
C GLY A 37 4.66 -2.54 3.48
N VAL A 38 4.61 -1.62 4.43
CA VAL A 38 3.91 -1.82 5.72
C VAL A 38 2.44 -2.19 5.53
N ILE A 39 1.74 -1.53 4.60
CA ILE A 39 0.34 -1.85 4.30
C ILE A 39 0.23 -3.23 3.64
N ALA A 40 1.13 -3.58 2.72
CA ALA A 40 1.14 -4.88 2.04
C ALA A 40 1.32 -6.03 3.02
N ASP A 41 2.22 -5.90 3.99
CA ASP A 41 2.45 -6.91 5.03
C ASP A 41 1.23 -7.06 5.95
N ARG A 42 0.59 -5.97 6.30
CA ARG A 42 -0.67 -6.00 7.08
C ARG A 42 -1.82 -6.62 6.29
N LEU A 43 -1.86 -6.45 4.97
CA LEU A 43 -2.86 -7.12 4.13
C LEU A 43 -2.65 -8.63 4.10
N LYS A 44 -1.41 -9.10 3.99
CA LYS A 44 -1.08 -10.53 4.08
C LYS A 44 -1.49 -11.11 5.43
N ALA A 45 -1.06 -10.50 6.53
CA ALA A 45 -1.45 -10.94 7.88
C ALA A 45 -2.97 -10.92 8.09
N ALA A 46 -3.68 -9.94 7.53
CA ALA A 46 -5.13 -9.89 7.61
C ALA A 46 -5.83 -10.99 6.79
N ALA A 47 -5.24 -11.43 5.66
CA ALA A 47 -5.76 -12.55 4.88
C ALA A 47 -5.77 -13.85 5.70
N GLU A 48 -4.78 -14.07 6.56
CA GLU A 48 -4.72 -15.23 7.46
C GLU A 48 -5.87 -15.26 8.46
N THR A 49 -6.43 -14.11 8.81
CA THR A 49 -7.57 -14.00 9.75
C THR A 49 -8.93 -14.27 9.12
N ILE A 50 -9.01 -14.53 7.83
CA ILE A 50 -10.25 -14.85 7.13
C ILE A 50 -10.87 -16.11 7.74
N LYS A 51 -12.11 -15.98 8.20
CA LYS A 51 -12.89 -17.10 8.74
C LYS A 51 -13.41 -17.96 7.62
N THR A 52 -13.15 -19.25 7.68
CA THR A 52 -13.57 -20.24 6.68
C THR A 52 -14.65 -21.16 7.24
N GLU A 53 -15.32 -21.85 6.34
CA GLU A 53 -16.27 -22.91 6.65
C GLU A 53 -16.22 -23.98 5.54
N GLU A 54 -16.18 -25.23 5.92
CA GLU A 54 -16.33 -26.32 4.97
C GLU A 54 -17.76 -26.33 4.42
N PHE A 55 -17.89 -26.39 3.10
CA PHE A 55 -19.19 -26.38 2.44
C PHE A 55 -19.95 -27.69 2.71
N ARG A 56 -21.03 -27.63 3.45
CA ARG A 56 -21.95 -28.76 3.68
C ARG A 56 -23.29 -28.55 2.98
N GLY A 57 -23.29 -28.56 1.66
CA GLY A 57 -24.43 -29.02 0.83
C GLY A 57 -25.65 -28.12 0.65
N LYS A 58 -25.76 -26.89 1.19
CA LYS A 58 -26.87 -25.96 0.88
C LYS A 58 -26.36 -24.59 0.47
N ARG A 59 -27.03 -23.97 -0.51
CA ARG A 59 -26.69 -22.65 -1.08
C ARG A 59 -26.91 -21.46 -0.16
N GLU A 60 -27.20 -21.69 1.12
CA GLU A 60 -27.42 -20.62 2.07
C GLU A 60 -26.09 -20.13 2.61
N SER A 61 -25.92 -18.82 2.61
CA SER A 61 -24.83 -18.00 3.21
C SER A 61 -23.60 -18.79 3.72
N ARG A 62 -22.68 -19.16 2.81
CA ARG A 62 -21.45 -19.85 3.18
C ARG A 62 -20.31 -18.87 3.45
N LYS A 63 -19.46 -19.16 4.45
CA LYS A 63 -18.16 -18.50 4.55
C LYS A 63 -17.23 -18.97 3.43
N PRO A 64 -16.11 -18.28 3.16
CA PRO A 64 -15.10 -18.75 2.21
C PRO A 64 -14.64 -20.17 2.56
N SER A 65 -14.37 -20.97 1.53
CA SER A 65 -13.77 -22.29 1.73
C SER A 65 -12.30 -22.15 2.17
N PRO A 66 -11.71 -23.18 2.81
CA PRO A 66 -10.28 -23.21 3.09
C PRO A 66 -9.40 -22.99 1.86
N GLU A 67 -9.80 -23.53 0.69
CA GLU A 67 -9.12 -23.35 -0.59
C GLU A 67 -9.17 -21.90 -1.06
N GLU A 68 -10.35 -21.24 -0.98
CA GLU A 68 -10.50 -19.82 -1.33
C GLU A 68 -9.64 -18.93 -0.43
N LYS A 69 -9.54 -19.25 0.87
CA LYS A 69 -8.66 -18.56 1.80
C LYS A 69 -7.19 -18.76 1.44
N ALA A 70 -6.76 -20.01 1.20
CA ALA A 70 -5.38 -20.31 0.85
C ALA A 70 -4.94 -19.52 -0.40
N ILE A 71 -5.80 -19.46 -1.43
CA ILE A 71 -5.55 -18.64 -2.63
C ILE A 71 -5.32 -17.16 -2.28
N VAL A 72 -6.06 -16.60 -1.34
CA VAL A 72 -5.91 -15.19 -0.94
C VAL A 72 -4.66 -14.98 -0.09
N VAL A 73 -4.31 -15.91 0.80
CA VAL A 73 -3.10 -15.87 1.63
C VAL A 73 -1.83 -15.95 0.77
N ASP A 74 -1.82 -16.86 -0.20
CA ASP A 74 -0.69 -17.08 -1.11
C ASP A 74 -0.58 -16.00 -2.20
N ALA A 75 -1.63 -15.20 -2.37
CA ALA A 75 -1.67 -14.19 -3.42
C ALA A 75 -0.68 -13.05 -3.18
N LYS A 76 0.01 -12.65 -4.23
CA LYS A 76 0.93 -11.51 -4.18
C LYS A 76 0.16 -10.21 -4.02
N VAL A 77 0.43 -9.49 -2.94
CA VAL A 77 0.01 -8.10 -2.76
C VAL A 77 0.97 -7.22 -3.55
N GLY A 78 0.45 -6.51 -4.55
CA GLY A 78 1.25 -5.65 -5.40
C GLY A 78 1.13 -4.18 -5.02
N ILE A 79 2.21 -3.44 -5.25
CA ILE A 79 2.24 -1.98 -5.23
C ILE A 79 2.18 -1.53 -6.68
N ALA A 80 1.19 -0.71 -7.04
CA ALA A 80 1.02 -0.23 -8.40
C ALA A 80 2.11 0.79 -8.76
N LYS A 81 2.33 1.00 -10.06
CA LYS A 81 3.22 2.06 -10.54
C LYS A 81 2.78 3.41 -9.96
N PHE A 82 3.77 4.21 -9.54
CA PHE A 82 3.51 5.55 -9.05
C PHE A 82 2.91 6.42 -10.15
N LYS A 83 1.91 7.20 -9.76
CA LYS A 83 1.33 8.26 -10.59
C LYS A 83 1.78 9.59 -10.01
N THR A 84 2.52 10.35 -10.80
CA THR A 84 2.99 11.68 -10.42
C THR A 84 2.19 12.72 -11.17
N THR A 85 1.70 13.70 -10.44
CA THR A 85 1.13 14.94 -10.96
C THR A 85 1.98 16.09 -10.43
N ARG A 86 1.74 17.32 -10.90
CA ARG A 86 2.50 18.51 -10.49
C ARG A 86 2.61 18.67 -8.95
N THR A 87 1.61 18.21 -8.20
CA THR A 87 1.52 18.45 -6.75
C THR A 87 1.39 17.16 -5.92
N LYS A 88 1.27 16.00 -6.56
CA LYS A 88 0.98 14.74 -5.85
C LYS A 88 1.69 13.56 -6.47
N VAL A 89 2.25 12.71 -5.61
CA VAL A 89 2.70 11.37 -5.94
C VAL A 89 1.78 10.39 -5.23
N ASN A 90 1.22 9.43 -5.95
CA ASN A 90 0.35 8.42 -5.37
C ASN A 90 0.62 7.04 -5.94
N THR A 91 0.25 6.02 -5.19
CA THR A 91 0.25 4.62 -5.61
C THR A 91 -0.98 3.92 -5.03
N SER A 92 -1.23 2.71 -5.46
CA SER A 92 -2.27 1.85 -4.89
C SER A 92 -1.69 0.48 -4.55
N ILE A 93 -2.22 -0.13 -3.49
CA ILE A 93 -1.76 -1.40 -2.94
C ILE A 93 -2.92 -2.38 -2.97
N GLY A 94 -2.67 -3.62 -3.34
CA GLY A 94 -3.70 -4.65 -3.33
C GLY A 94 -3.42 -5.82 -4.26
N TYR A 95 -4.46 -6.56 -4.55
CA TYR A 95 -4.42 -7.83 -5.29
C TYR A 95 -4.69 -7.72 -6.78
N ARG A 96 -4.72 -6.50 -7.36
CA ARG A 96 -5.15 -6.28 -8.75
C ARG A 96 -4.38 -7.13 -9.77
N ASN A 97 -3.09 -7.32 -9.54
CA ASN A 97 -2.19 -8.05 -10.43
C ASN A 97 -1.78 -9.42 -9.84
N ALA A 98 -2.59 -9.99 -8.95
CA ALA A 98 -2.31 -11.28 -8.31
C ALA A 98 -2.48 -12.50 -9.25
N GLY A 99 -2.93 -12.27 -10.49
CA GLY A 99 -3.04 -13.33 -11.50
C GLY A 99 -4.30 -14.18 -11.34
N TYR A 100 -4.15 -15.46 -11.69
CA TYR A 100 -5.22 -16.46 -11.65
C TYR A 100 -4.83 -17.59 -10.71
N ALA A 101 -5.84 -18.20 -10.09
CA ALA A 101 -5.71 -19.43 -9.33
C ALA A 101 -6.69 -20.48 -9.82
N THR A 102 -6.42 -21.74 -9.52
CA THR A 102 -7.34 -22.84 -9.77
C THR A 102 -8.20 -23.04 -8.52
N LEU A 103 -9.51 -23.03 -8.68
CA LEU A 103 -10.48 -23.31 -7.61
C LEU A 103 -11.34 -24.50 -8.09
N GLY A 104 -11.10 -25.66 -7.50
CA GLY A 104 -11.63 -26.93 -8.04
C GLY A 104 -11.12 -27.16 -9.46
N SER A 105 -12.04 -27.32 -10.43
CA SER A 105 -11.69 -27.49 -11.86
C SER A 105 -11.63 -26.17 -12.66
N LYS A 106 -11.84 -25.02 -12.04
CA LYS A 106 -11.99 -23.72 -12.72
C LYS A 106 -10.82 -22.81 -12.47
N ARG A 107 -10.32 -22.15 -13.53
CA ARG A 107 -9.36 -21.05 -13.43
C ARG A 107 -10.10 -19.75 -13.14
N VAL A 108 -9.81 -19.13 -11.99
CA VAL A 108 -10.50 -17.93 -11.51
C VAL A 108 -9.49 -16.81 -11.24
N PRO A 109 -9.77 -15.55 -11.62
CA PRO A 109 -8.92 -14.41 -11.25
C PRO A 109 -8.87 -14.24 -9.73
N VAL A 110 -7.68 -14.19 -9.15
CA VAL A 110 -7.48 -13.97 -7.70
C VAL A 110 -8.20 -12.73 -7.20
N PRO A 111 -8.15 -11.56 -7.89
CA PRO A 111 -8.89 -10.37 -7.47
C PRO A 111 -10.40 -10.58 -7.32
N LYS A 112 -10.99 -11.50 -8.11
CA LYS A 112 -12.42 -11.83 -8.01
C LYS A 112 -12.73 -12.56 -6.70
N ILE A 113 -11.87 -13.51 -6.29
CA ILE A 113 -11.99 -14.22 -5.01
C ILE A 113 -11.81 -13.25 -3.85
N VAL A 114 -10.77 -12.41 -3.89
CA VAL A 114 -10.51 -11.37 -2.89
C VAL A 114 -11.71 -10.43 -2.72
N ASN A 115 -12.28 -9.95 -3.82
CA ASN A 115 -13.44 -9.07 -3.79
C ASN A 115 -14.69 -9.77 -3.23
N ALA A 116 -14.91 -11.03 -3.61
CA ALA A 116 -16.03 -11.81 -3.08
C ALA A 116 -15.95 -11.97 -1.55
N ILE A 117 -14.77 -12.24 -1.01
CA ILE A 117 -14.56 -12.37 0.43
C ILE A 117 -14.66 -11.01 1.13
N ASN A 118 -13.98 -9.99 0.59
CA ASN A 118 -13.90 -8.67 1.23
C ASN A 118 -15.24 -7.93 1.26
N SER A 119 -15.98 -7.97 0.16
CA SER A 119 -17.23 -7.22 -0.03
C SER A 119 -18.48 -8.05 0.18
N GLY A 120 -18.33 -9.38 0.17
CA GLY A 120 -19.43 -10.33 0.18
C GLY A 120 -20.07 -10.53 -1.19
N THR A 121 -20.94 -11.51 -1.26
CA THR A 121 -21.80 -11.80 -2.39
C THR A 121 -23.20 -12.16 -1.87
N SER A 122 -24.16 -12.44 -2.78
CA SER A 122 -25.48 -12.93 -2.35
C SER A 122 -25.42 -14.23 -1.54
N PHE A 123 -24.31 -14.97 -1.60
CA PHE A 123 -24.13 -16.27 -0.94
C PHE A 123 -23.04 -16.27 0.13
N MET A 124 -22.24 -15.19 0.23
CA MET A 124 -21.10 -15.12 1.13
C MET A 124 -21.15 -13.82 1.94
N PRO A 125 -21.17 -13.87 3.28
CA PRO A 125 -21.13 -12.69 4.11
C PRO A 125 -19.79 -11.96 3.95
N LYS A 126 -19.82 -10.63 3.94
CA LYS A 126 -18.64 -9.80 3.81
C LYS A 126 -17.67 -9.99 4.97
N GLN A 127 -16.40 -10.09 4.66
CA GLN A 127 -15.30 -10.05 5.61
C GLN A 127 -14.32 -8.94 5.20
N PRO A 128 -14.51 -7.69 5.63
CA PRO A 128 -13.77 -6.52 5.11
C PRO A 128 -12.34 -6.47 5.66
N PHE A 129 -11.53 -7.49 5.37
CA PHE A 129 -10.16 -7.62 5.86
C PHE A 129 -9.22 -6.55 5.29
N ILE A 130 -9.42 -6.15 4.03
CA ILE A 130 -8.60 -5.09 3.38
C ILE A 130 -8.76 -3.76 4.12
N ARG A 131 -10.00 -3.33 4.38
CA ARG A 131 -10.27 -2.07 5.08
C ARG A 131 -9.72 -2.10 6.51
N ARG A 132 -9.90 -3.23 7.21
CA ARG A 132 -9.37 -3.41 8.57
C ARG A 132 -7.85 -3.36 8.61
N ALA A 133 -7.18 -4.03 7.66
CA ALA A 133 -5.73 -4.01 7.55
C ALA A 133 -5.20 -2.60 7.27
N ALA A 134 -5.77 -1.90 6.28
CA ALA A 134 -5.38 -0.55 5.93
C ALA A 134 -5.55 0.43 7.12
N SER A 135 -6.68 0.34 7.85
CA SER A 135 -6.92 1.17 9.02
C SER A 135 -5.89 0.92 10.13
N LYS A 136 -5.57 -0.36 10.42
CA LYS A 136 -4.57 -0.72 11.42
C LYS A 136 -3.13 -0.37 11.01
N ALA A 137 -2.83 -0.36 9.71
CA ALA A 137 -1.52 -0.04 9.18
C ALA A 137 -1.25 1.48 9.11
N LYS A 138 -2.29 2.32 9.16
CA LYS A 138 -2.19 3.75 8.85
C LYS A 138 -1.07 4.47 9.61
N ALA A 139 -1.02 4.34 10.93
CA ALA A 139 -0.01 5.02 11.74
C ALA A 139 1.41 4.53 11.42
N ALA A 140 1.61 3.19 11.39
CA ALA A 140 2.91 2.61 11.09
C ALA A 140 3.38 2.91 9.66
N SER A 141 2.47 2.91 8.68
CA SER A 141 2.76 3.29 7.31
C SER A 141 3.16 4.77 7.20
N THR A 142 2.46 5.66 7.91
CA THR A 142 2.82 7.08 7.92
C THR A 142 4.20 7.29 8.55
N GLN A 143 4.50 6.60 9.66
CA GLN A 143 5.81 6.69 10.30
C GLN A 143 6.92 6.20 9.36
N ALA A 144 6.75 5.06 8.71
CA ALA A 144 7.73 4.53 7.75
C ALA A 144 7.98 5.50 6.57
N ILE A 145 6.94 6.22 6.11
CA ILE A 145 7.09 7.26 5.09
C ILE A 145 7.96 8.40 5.62
N VAL A 146 7.67 8.89 6.84
CA VAL A 146 8.40 10.01 7.45
C VAL A 146 9.86 9.62 7.66
N ASP A 147 10.12 8.47 8.30
CA ASP A 147 11.48 7.99 8.59
C ASP A 147 12.33 7.87 7.32
N ARG A 148 11.72 7.36 6.23
CA ARG A 148 12.42 7.26 4.95
C ARG A 148 12.71 8.62 4.33
N ILE A 149 11.75 9.54 4.37
CA ILE A 149 11.94 10.90 3.85
C ILE A 149 13.01 11.62 4.64
N GLU A 150 13.02 11.53 5.96
CA GLU A 150 14.04 12.14 6.83
C GLU A 150 15.42 11.56 6.54
N ALA A 151 15.56 10.26 6.36
CA ALA A 151 16.81 9.63 5.98
C ALA A 151 17.32 10.15 4.62
N ASP A 152 16.46 10.23 3.62
CA ASP A 152 16.83 10.75 2.30
C ASP A 152 17.18 12.23 2.34
N LEU A 153 16.50 13.04 3.16
CA LEU A 153 16.83 14.46 3.35
C LEU A 153 18.18 14.65 4.03
N ASN A 154 18.47 13.85 5.06
CA ASN A 154 19.75 13.87 5.74
C ASN A 154 20.91 13.49 4.80
N GLU A 155 20.70 12.52 3.92
CA GLU A 155 21.68 12.15 2.89
C GLU A 155 21.93 13.30 1.90
N ILE A 156 20.88 14.00 1.44
CA ILE A 156 20.97 15.11 0.50
C ILE A 156 21.64 16.33 1.15
N THR A 157 21.36 16.60 2.42
CA THR A 157 21.91 17.76 3.14
C THR A 157 23.30 17.51 3.76
N GLY A 158 23.86 16.32 3.59
CA GLY A 158 25.19 15.95 4.07
C GLY A 158 25.26 15.73 5.57
N GLY A 159 24.16 15.36 6.21
CA GLY A 159 24.15 14.89 7.61
C GLY A 159 24.65 15.93 8.63
N LYS A 160 24.36 17.22 8.43
CA LYS A 160 24.68 18.28 9.38
C LYS A 160 23.57 18.51 10.36
#